data_6ddf6a452986e57fdbb803ce5549698a
#
_entry.id   6ddf6a452986e57fdbb803ce5549698a
#
_cell.length_a   1.000
_cell.length_b   1.000
_cell.length_c   1.000
_cell.angle_alpha   90.00
_cell.angle_beta   90.00
_cell.angle_gamma   90.00
#
_symmetry.space_group_name_H-M   'P 1'
#
loop_
_entity.id
_entity.type
_entity.pdbx_description
1 polymer ?
#
loop_
_entity_poly.entity_id
_entity_poly.type
_entity_poly.pdbx_seq_one_letter_code
_entity_poly.pdbx_strand_id
1 'polypeptide(L)'
;RTNQEFKQAMKIMQAGHPINTTFHAESSSGAIRRFLTAYLAESGNEPSHLALGNIVDLVNIIIVQKIMRDGTRKIIQISEAIGVDENDKDKVKLNDLYIFDIDRDPEYDEAGNLVKINGTHKRVGKLSNRTIRKFQLEGVAKSRYDFLLEPINDAEVETYTGKNIETYGMNSIN
;
A
#
# COMPACT_ATOMS: atom_id res chain seq x y z
N ARG A 1 7.67 -16.43 -2.77
CA ARG A 1 6.46 -17.11 -2.31
C ARG A 1 5.76 -17.76 -3.48
N THR A 2 5.22 -18.96 -3.27
CA THR A 2 4.47 -19.74 -4.25
C THR A 2 2.99 -19.33 -4.27
N ASN A 3 2.27 -19.64 -5.35
CA ASN A 3 0.84 -19.40 -5.43
C ASN A 3 0.06 -20.12 -4.31
N GLN A 4 0.51 -21.32 -3.94
CA GLN A 4 -0.06 -22.10 -2.86
C GLN A 4 0.01 -21.39 -1.50
N GLU A 5 1.09 -20.66 -1.21
CA GLU A 5 1.22 -19.88 0.04
C GLU A 5 0.20 -18.74 0.09
N PHE A 6 -0.11 -18.08 -1.03
CA PHE A 6 -1.15 -17.06 -1.10
C PHE A 6 -2.54 -17.64 -0.83
N LYS A 7 -2.84 -18.82 -1.38
CA LYS A 7 -4.11 -19.52 -1.11
C LYS A 7 -4.23 -19.92 0.36
N GLN A 8 -3.15 -20.39 0.98
CA GLN A 8 -3.13 -20.71 2.41
C GLN A 8 -3.34 -19.44 3.26
N ALA A 9 -2.68 -18.35 2.93
CA ALA A 9 -2.86 -17.07 3.61
C ALA A 9 -4.33 -16.62 3.58
N MET A 10 -5.00 -16.74 2.41
CA MET A 10 -6.44 -16.44 2.30
C MET A 10 -7.28 -17.29 3.23
N LYS A 11 -7.05 -18.60 3.28
CA LYS A 11 -7.79 -19.51 4.16
C LYS A 11 -7.64 -19.15 5.64
N ILE A 12 -6.42 -18.82 6.06
CA ILE A 12 -6.12 -18.41 7.44
C ILE A 12 -6.86 -17.12 7.79
N MET A 13 -6.82 -16.12 6.89
CA MET A 13 -7.52 -14.85 7.09
C MET A 13 -9.04 -15.02 7.11
N GLN A 14 -9.60 -15.87 6.22
CA GLN A 14 -11.04 -16.20 6.18
C GLN A 14 -11.50 -16.93 7.45
N ALA A 15 -10.61 -17.67 8.10
CA ALA A 15 -10.88 -18.30 9.40
C ALA A 15 -10.79 -17.31 10.59
N GLY A 16 -10.60 -15.99 10.31
CA GLY A 16 -10.58 -14.95 11.33
C GLY A 16 -9.21 -14.73 11.99
N HIS A 17 -8.15 -15.35 11.49
CA HIS A 17 -6.81 -15.18 12.06
C HIS A 17 -6.06 -14.02 11.36
N PRO A 18 -5.56 -13.02 12.12
CA PRO A 18 -4.71 -11.98 11.54
C PRO A 18 -3.38 -12.57 11.09
N ILE A 19 -2.91 -12.18 9.91
CA ILE A 19 -1.59 -12.57 9.42
C ILE A 19 -0.78 -11.35 8.98
N ASN A 20 0.54 -11.47 9.11
CA ASN A 20 1.50 -10.60 8.46
C ASN A 20 2.29 -11.44 7.45
N THR A 21 2.42 -10.94 6.24
CA THR A 21 3.17 -11.62 5.18
C THR A 21 3.98 -10.63 4.36
N THR A 22 5.05 -11.09 3.74
CA THR A 22 5.90 -10.27 2.87
C THR A 22 6.07 -10.93 1.51
N PHE A 23 6.09 -10.15 0.46
CA PHE A 23 6.38 -10.60 -0.91
C PHE A 23 6.82 -9.42 -1.78
N HIS A 24 7.34 -9.70 -2.96
CA HIS A 24 7.83 -8.66 -3.86
C HIS A 24 6.68 -7.97 -4.60
N ALA A 25 6.60 -6.65 -4.48
CA ALA A 25 5.73 -5.76 -5.25
C ALA A 25 6.34 -4.35 -5.28
N GLU A 26 6.06 -3.59 -6.35
CA GLU A 26 6.59 -2.25 -6.54
C GLU A 26 5.69 -1.15 -5.95
N SER A 27 4.42 -1.47 -5.69
CA SER A 27 3.41 -0.56 -5.17
C SER A 27 2.32 -1.30 -4.41
N SER A 28 1.48 -0.60 -3.66
CA SER A 28 0.34 -1.18 -2.96
C SER A 28 -0.67 -1.81 -3.91
N SER A 29 -0.97 -1.18 -5.06
CA SER A 29 -1.84 -1.76 -6.09
C SER A 29 -1.21 -2.99 -6.74
N GLY A 30 0.09 -2.95 -7.01
CA GLY A 30 0.87 -4.08 -7.50
C GLY A 30 0.88 -5.27 -6.54
N ALA A 31 0.91 -5.00 -5.23
CA ALA A 31 0.82 -6.03 -4.20
C ALA A 31 -0.53 -6.76 -4.26
N ILE A 32 -1.65 -6.02 -4.30
CA ILE A 32 -2.98 -6.62 -4.41
C ILE A 32 -3.13 -7.41 -5.71
N ARG A 33 -2.71 -6.85 -6.84
CA ARG A 33 -2.77 -7.55 -8.15
C ARG A 33 -1.97 -8.85 -8.14
N ARG A 34 -0.76 -8.85 -7.57
CA ARG A 34 0.05 -10.06 -7.44
C ARG A 34 -0.62 -11.10 -6.55
N PHE A 35 -1.21 -10.66 -5.45
CA PHE A 35 -1.95 -11.53 -4.54
C PHE A 35 -3.15 -12.17 -5.26
N LEU A 36 -3.94 -11.36 -6.00
CA LEU A 36 -5.07 -11.82 -6.80
C LEU A 36 -4.64 -12.85 -7.85
N THR A 37 -3.60 -12.55 -8.64
CA THR A 37 -3.09 -13.45 -9.67
C THR A 37 -2.66 -14.81 -9.07
N ALA A 38 -1.91 -14.77 -7.95
CA ALA A 38 -1.46 -15.98 -7.29
C ALA A 38 -2.61 -16.78 -6.67
N TYR A 39 -3.62 -16.10 -6.12
CA TYR A 39 -4.81 -16.74 -5.58
C TYR A 39 -5.64 -17.41 -6.67
N LEU A 40 -5.92 -16.72 -7.78
CA LEU A 40 -6.72 -17.24 -8.90
C LEU A 40 -6.03 -18.43 -9.58
N ALA A 41 -4.70 -18.45 -9.67
CA ALA A 41 -3.97 -19.59 -10.23
C ALA A 41 -4.22 -20.91 -9.47
N GLU A 42 -4.64 -20.82 -8.20
CA GLU A 42 -4.90 -21.97 -7.33
C GLU A 42 -6.40 -22.17 -7.03
N SER A 43 -7.27 -21.21 -7.36
CA SER A 43 -8.69 -21.20 -7.01
C SER A 43 -9.60 -21.67 -8.15
N GLY A 44 -9.04 -21.93 -9.33
CA GLY A 44 -9.79 -22.40 -10.50
C GLY A 44 -10.63 -21.30 -11.15
N ASN A 45 -11.93 -21.53 -11.34
CA ASN A 45 -12.81 -20.67 -12.14
C ASN A 45 -13.50 -19.54 -11.33
N GLU A 46 -12.93 -19.09 -10.21
CA GLU A 46 -13.51 -17.97 -9.47
C GLU A 46 -13.38 -16.66 -10.28
N PRO A 47 -14.46 -15.87 -10.45
CA PRO A 47 -14.39 -14.58 -11.14
C PRO A 47 -13.44 -13.61 -10.42
N SER A 48 -12.59 -12.91 -11.19
CA SER A 48 -11.54 -12.02 -10.66
C SER A 48 -12.08 -10.95 -9.72
N HIS A 49 -13.20 -10.34 -10.03
CA HIS A 49 -13.81 -9.29 -9.21
C HIS A 49 -14.33 -9.80 -7.86
N LEU A 50 -14.79 -11.06 -7.76
CA LEU A 50 -15.20 -11.67 -6.50
C LEU A 50 -13.98 -12.00 -5.65
N ALA A 51 -12.96 -12.60 -6.26
CA ALA A 51 -11.69 -12.86 -5.59
C ALA A 51 -11.04 -11.58 -5.09
N LEU A 52 -11.05 -10.50 -5.89
CA LEU A 52 -10.55 -9.20 -5.47
C LEU A 52 -11.32 -8.63 -4.28
N GLY A 53 -12.65 -8.70 -4.30
CA GLY A 53 -13.49 -8.31 -3.17
C GLY A 53 -13.10 -9.03 -1.88
N ASN A 54 -12.97 -10.37 -1.94
CA ASN A 54 -12.54 -11.19 -0.81
C ASN A 54 -11.14 -10.78 -0.29
N ILE A 55 -10.18 -10.52 -1.19
CA ILE A 55 -8.83 -10.08 -0.82
C ILE A 55 -8.88 -8.73 -0.11
N VAL A 56 -9.59 -7.77 -0.67
CA VAL A 56 -9.73 -6.42 -0.10
C VAL A 56 -10.40 -6.44 1.26
N ASP A 57 -11.35 -7.36 1.49
CA ASP A 57 -12.00 -7.51 2.79
C ASP A 57 -11.06 -8.00 3.89
N LEU A 58 -10.06 -8.77 3.52
CA LEU A 58 -9.12 -9.38 4.45
C LEU A 58 -7.82 -8.60 4.61
N VAL A 59 -7.32 -7.98 3.53
CA VAL A 59 -6.12 -7.13 3.58
C VAL A 59 -6.49 -5.75 4.09
N ASN A 60 -5.87 -5.34 5.20
CA ASN A 60 -6.17 -4.04 5.80
C ASN A 60 -5.13 -2.98 5.42
N ILE A 61 -3.85 -3.28 5.65
CA ILE A 61 -2.73 -2.36 5.45
C ILE A 61 -1.69 -3.00 4.56
N ILE A 62 -1.16 -2.21 3.65
CA ILE A 62 -0.07 -2.58 2.75
C ILE A 62 1.08 -1.60 3.00
N ILE A 63 2.26 -2.14 3.29
CA ILE A 63 3.47 -1.36 3.50
C ILE A 63 4.46 -1.72 2.40
N VAL A 64 4.82 -0.75 1.57
CA VAL A 64 5.78 -0.94 0.49
C VAL A 64 7.14 -0.43 0.92
N GLN A 65 8.12 -1.34 0.96
CA GLN A 65 9.51 -1.03 1.23
C GLN A 65 10.34 -1.18 -0.05
N LYS A 66 11.20 -0.22 -0.34
CA LYS A 66 12.11 -0.24 -1.49
C LYS A 66 13.55 -0.07 -1.05
N ILE A 67 14.45 -0.77 -1.75
CA ILE A 67 15.88 -0.46 -1.70
C ILE A 67 16.10 0.65 -2.74
N MET A 68 16.54 1.81 -2.27
CA MET A 68 16.83 2.96 -3.11
C MET A 68 18.18 2.77 -3.80
N ARG A 69 18.47 3.57 -4.85
CA ARG A 69 19.74 3.50 -5.58
C ARG A 69 20.97 3.87 -4.74
N ASP A 70 20.78 4.62 -3.65
CA ASP A 70 21.81 4.92 -2.65
C ASP A 70 22.05 3.77 -1.66
N GLY A 71 21.43 2.59 -1.87
CA GLY A 71 21.54 1.43 -1.01
C GLY A 71 20.67 1.47 0.25
N THR A 72 20.02 2.58 0.56
CA THR A 72 19.16 2.70 1.74
C THR A 72 17.83 1.98 1.53
N ARG A 73 17.24 1.47 2.62
CA ARG A 73 15.89 0.91 2.62
C ARG A 73 14.92 1.94 3.15
N LYS A 74 13.88 2.25 2.38
CA LYS A 74 12.84 3.19 2.78
C LYS A 74 11.46 2.58 2.62
N ILE A 75 10.56 2.90 3.54
CA ILE A 75 9.12 2.67 3.33
C ILE A 75 8.65 3.79 2.41
N ILE A 76 8.24 3.43 1.20
CA ILE A 76 7.86 4.43 0.20
C ILE A 76 6.35 4.71 0.19
N GLN A 77 5.55 3.77 0.72
CA GLN A 77 4.09 3.89 0.72
C GLN A 77 3.49 3.06 1.86
N ILE A 78 2.49 3.61 2.53
CA ILE A 78 1.60 2.89 3.45
C ILE A 78 0.17 3.18 3.03
N SER A 79 -0.60 2.14 2.69
CA SER A 79 -1.94 2.27 2.16
C SER A 79 -2.93 1.33 2.85
N GLU A 80 -4.18 1.76 2.97
CA GLU A 80 -5.32 0.89 3.27
C GLU A 80 -5.94 0.36 1.98
N ALA A 81 -6.34 -0.90 1.94
CA ALA A 81 -7.24 -1.42 0.93
C ALA A 81 -8.69 -1.17 1.40
N ILE A 82 -9.41 -0.22 0.75
CA ILE A 82 -10.71 0.25 1.24
C ILE A 82 -11.91 -0.26 0.42
N GLY A 83 -11.69 -0.87 -0.71
CA GLY A 83 -12.75 -1.41 -1.56
C GLY A 83 -12.25 -1.82 -2.93
N VAL A 84 -13.18 -2.19 -3.78
CA VAL A 84 -13.00 -2.35 -5.21
C VAL A 84 -13.44 -1.05 -5.88
N ASP A 85 -12.79 -0.66 -6.98
CA ASP A 85 -13.15 0.54 -7.70
C ASP A 85 -14.56 0.41 -8.30
N GLU A 86 -15.36 1.48 -8.19
CA GLU A 86 -16.75 1.48 -8.66
C GLU A 86 -16.87 1.47 -10.19
N ASN A 87 -15.88 2.03 -10.87
CA ASN A 87 -15.81 2.14 -12.32
C ASN A 87 -15.06 0.98 -12.98
N ASP A 88 -14.18 0.32 -12.23
CA ASP A 88 -13.38 -0.80 -12.72
C ASP A 88 -13.29 -1.89 -11.63
N LYS A 89 -14.14 -2.89 -11.75
CA LYS A 89 -14.26 -3.97 -10.76
C LYS A 89 -13.01 -4.87 -10.64
N ASP A 90 -12.05 -4.71 -11.53
CA ASP A 90 -10.76 -5.41 -11.48
C ASP A 90 -9.65 -4.58 -10.80
N LYS A 91 -10.00 -3.36 -10.32
CA LYS A 91 -9.07 -2.50 -9.58
C LYS A 91 -9.43 -2.37 -8.11
N VAL A 92 -8.39 -2.34 -7.28
CA VAL A 92 -8.52 -2.04 -5.86
C VAL A 92 -8.60 -0.53 -5.64
N LYS A 93 -9.49 -0.11 -4.76
CA LYS A 93 -9.54 1.26 -4.23
C LYS A 93 -8.62 1.34 -3.00
N LEU A 94 -7.60 2.16 -3.10
CA LEU A 94 -6.61 2.38 -2.05
C LEU A 94 -6.80 3.74 -1.40
N ASN A 95 -6.45 3.84 -0.13
CA ASN A 95 -6.33 5.07 0.62
C ASN A 95 -4.90 5.15 1.16
N ASP A 96 -4.08 6.00 0.56
CA ASP A 96 -2.70 6.20 0.98
C ASP A 96 -2.68 7.03 2.27
N LEU A 97 -2.02 6.50 3.30
CA LEU A 97 -1.85 7.17 4.58
C LEU A 97 -0.53 7.92 4.64
N TYR A 98 0.54 7.30 4.16
CA TYR A 98 1.89 7.86 4.12
C TYR A 98 2.58 7.54 2.81
N ILE A 99 3.39 8.48 2.37
CA ILE A 99 4.31 8.32 1.24
C ILE A 99 5.71 8.82 1.63
N PHE A 100 6.73 8.32 0.95
CA PHE A 100 8.06 8.91 0.97
C PHE A 100 8.16 9.92 -0.18
N ASP A 101 8.23 11.18 0.17
CA ASP A 101 8.34 12.29 -0.77
C ASP A 101 9.81 12.66 -0.99
N ILE A 102 10.24 12.68 -2.26
CA ILE A 102 11.55 13.15 -2.66
C ILE A 102 11.44 14.67 -2.85
N ASP A 103 11.79 15.41 -1.81
CA ASP A 103 11.60 16.86 -1.71
C ASP A 103 12.86 17.68 -2.04
N ARG A 104 13.99 17.02 -2.27
CA ARG A 104 15.29 17.64 -2.59
C ARG A 104 16.07 16.78 -3.56
N ASP A 105 16.99 17.42 -4.28
CA ASP A 105 17.89 16.74 -5.18
C ASP A 105 18.75 15.69 -4.46
N PRO A 106 19.10 14.59 -5.13
CA PRO A 106 20.04 13.61 -4.63
C PRO A 106 21.43 14.22 -4.42
N GLU A 107 22.16 13.70 -3.45
CA GLU A 107 23.54 14.07 -3.19
C GLU A 107 24.51 13.15 -3.97
N TYR A 108 25.52 13.76 -4.58
CA TYR A 108 26.58 13.06 -5.31
C TYR A 108 27.95 13.40 -4.70
N ASP A 109 28.88 12.44 -4.79
CA ASP A 109 30.28 12.68 -4.43
C ASP A 109 31.03 13.44 -5.54
N GLU A 110 32.30 13.80 -5.28
CA GLU A 110 33.16 14.50 -6.24
C GLU A 110 33.43 13.71 -7.53
N ALA A 111 33.26 12.39 -7.48
CA ALA A 111 33.41 11.49 -8.63
C ALA A 111 32.08 11.31 -9.40
N GLY A 112 30.97 11.93 -8.95
CA GLY A 112 29.66 11.84 -9.58
C GLY A 112 28.86 10.59 -9.19
N ASN A 113 29.25 9.85 -8.15
CA ASN A 113 28.49 8.71 -7.68
C ASN A 113 27.36 9.18 -6.74
N LEU A 114 26.19 8.54 -6.86
CA LEU A 114 25.06 8.81 -6.00
C LEU A 114 25.36 8.38 -4.54
N VAL A 115 25.32 9.35 -3.62
CA VAL A 115 25.58 9.13 -2.20
C VAL A 115 24.28 8.97 -1.41
N LYS A 116 23.27 9.81 -1.72
CA LYS A 116 22.05 9.85 -0.92
C LYS A 116 20.84 10.33 -1.72
N ILE A 117 19.71 9.66 -1.51
CA ILE A 117 18.39 10.11 -1.96
C ILE A 117 17.69 10.78 -0.78
N ASN A 118 17.48 12.09 -0.89
CA ASN A 118 16.81 12.89 0.13
C ASN A 118 15.31 12.84 -0.02
N GLY A 119 14.61 12.89 1.12
CA GLY A 119 13.17 12.92 1.16
C GLY A 119 12.64 12.74 2.59
N THR A 120 11.36 13.01 2.74
CA THR A 120 10.64 12.92 4.01
C THR A 120 9.43 12.02 3.89
N HIS A 121 9.04 11.37 5.02
CA HIS A 121 7.77 10.66 5.08
C HIS A 121 6.67 11.67 5.37
N LYS A 122 5.72 11.78 4.46
CA LYS A 122 4.56 12.67 4.60
C LYS A 122 3.29 11.87 4.80
N ARG A 123 2.45 12.32 5.72
CA ARG A 123 1.10 11.83 5.83
C ARG A 123 0.25 12.49 4.76
N VAL A 124 -0.44 11.69 3.96
CA VAL A 124 -1.27 12.15 2.83
C VAL A 124 -2.72 11.71 2.93
N GLY A 125 -3.05 10.87 3.91
CA GLY A 125 -4.40 10.36 4.13
C GLY A 125 -4.78 10.26 5.60
N LYS A 126 -6.08 10.06 5.83
CA LYS A 126 -6.68 9.74 7.13
C LYS A 126 -7.12 8.30 7.13
N LEU A 127 -7.22 7.69 8.32
CA LEU A 127 -7.82 6.36 8.44
C LEU A 127 -9.25 6.36 7.88
N SER A 128 -9.55 5.32 7.12
CA SER A 128 -10.90 5.07 6.63
C SER A 128 -11.86 4.74 7.78
N ASN A 129 -13.15 5.06 7.61
CA ASN A 129 -14.19 4.69 8.58
C ASN A 129 -14.23 3.17 8.81
N ARG A 130 -13.86 2.38 7.79
CA ARG A 130 -13.76 0.92 7.88
C ARG A 130 -12.71 0.49 8.91
N THR A 131 -11.51 1.03 8.84
CA THR A 131 -10.42 0.70 9.78
C THR A 131 -10.71 1.25 11.18
N ILE A 132 -11.26 2.47 11.28
CA ILE A 132 -11.70 3.03 12.56
C ILE A 132 -12.71 2.10 13.23
N ARG A 133 -13.71 1.61 12.48
CA ARG A 133 -14.70 0.69 13.02
C ARG A 133 -14.10 -0.63 13.50
N LYS A 134 -13.14 -1.19 12.75
CA LYS A 134 -12.40 -2.39 13.19
C LYS A 134 -11.67 -2.13 14.51
N PHE A 135 -10.94 -1.03 14.63
CA PHE A 135 -10.23 -0.67 15.86
C PHE A 135 -11.19 -0.54 17.06
N GLN A 136 -12.35 0.07 16.85
CA GLN A 136 -13.37 0.18 17.90
C GLN A 136 -13.90 -1.19 18.36
N LEU A 137 -14.15 -2.11 17.42
CA LEU A 137 -14.64 -3.46 17.72
C LEU A 137 -13.57 -4.31 18.45
N GLU A 138 -12.30 -4.08 18.13
CA GLU A 138 -11.17 -4.74 18.81
C GLU A 138 -10.76 -4.05 20.13
N GLY A 139 -11.48 -3.03 20.55
CA GLY A 139 -11.22 -2.32 21.80
C GLY A 139 -9.95 -1.47 21.80
N VAL A 140 -9.45 -1.10 20.60
CA VAL A 140 -8.28 -0.21 20.50
C VAL A 140 -8.66 1.19 20.96
N ALA A 141 -7.96 1.70 21.97
CA ALA A 141 -8.19 3.04 22.49
C ALA A 141 -7.96 4.12 21.42
N LYS A 142 -8.85 5.09 21.32
CA LYS A 142 -8.78 6.16 20.31
C LYS A 142 -7.44 6.91 20.33
N SER A 143 -6.88 7.13 21.53
CA SER A 143 -5.57 7.79 21.70
C SER A 143 -4.40 7.10 20.99
N ARG A 144 -4.58 5.86 20.52
CA ARG A 144 -3.56 5.14 19.76
C ARG A 144 -3.58 5.44 18.25
N TYR A 145 -4.65 6.05 17.76
CA TYR A 145 -4.80 6.33 16.33
C TYR A 145 -5.43 7.70 16.01
N ASP A 146 -5.74 8.53 17.03
CA ASP A 146 -6.35 9.85 16.84
C ASP A 146 -5.49 10.77 15.97
N PHE A 147 -4.17 10.70 16.07
CA PHE A 147 -3.24 11.44 15.20
C PHE A 147 -3.43 11.11 13.70
N LEU A 148 -3.98 9.94 13.36
CA LEU A 148 -4.32 9.56 11.98
C LEU A 148 -5.69 10.09 11.54
N LEU A 149 -6.46 10.69 12.43
CA LEU A 149 -7.77 11.29 12.17
C LEU A 149 -7.71 12.81 11.99
N GLU A 150 -6.62 13.44 12.44
CA GLU A 150 -6.44 14.88 12.34
C GLU A 150 -6.47 15.36 10.88
N PRO A 151 -6.95 16.58 10.63
CA PRO A 151 -6.85 17.18 9.30
C PRO A 151 -5.41 17.17 8.80
N ILE A 152 -5.25 16.85 7.53
CA ILE A 152 -3.97 17.02 6.83
C ILE A 152 -3.93 18.48 6.42
N ASN A 153 -2.78 19.10 6.53
CA ASN A 153 -2.62 20.49 6.10
C ASN A 153 -2.82 20.55 4.58
N ASP A 154 -3.77 21.36 4.10
CA ASP A 154 -4.17 21.40 2.68
C ASP A 154 -3.00 21.70 1.74
N ALA A 155 -2.01 22.48 2.20
CA ALA A 155 -0.77 22.72 1.46
C ALA A 155 0.07 21.45 1.23
N GLU A 156 -0.06 20.44 2.08
CA GLU A 156 0.61 19.12 1.91
C GLU A 156 -0.18 18.22 0.98
N VAL A 157 -1.52 18.35 0.94
CA VAL A 157 -2.43 17.57 0.09
C VAL A 157 -2.39 18.06 -1.35
N GLU A 158 -2.39 19.36 -1.60
CA GLU A 158 -2.36 19.94 -2.94
C GLU A 158 -1.15 19.51 -3.76
N THR A 159 -0.02 19.22 -3.11
CA THR A 159 1.18 18.72 -3.77
C THR A 159 0.99 17.31 -4.36
N TYR A 160 -0.01 16.55 -3.90
CA TYR A 160 -0.18 15.12 -4.21
C TYR A 160 -1.49 14.73 -4.91
N THR A 161 -2.55 15.53 -4.83
CA THR A 161 -3.85 15.21 -5.47
C THR A 161 -3.81 15.23 -7.01
N GLY A 162 -2.75 15.79 -7.60
CA GLY A 162 -2.54 15.84 -9.07
C GLY A 162 -1.64 14.73 -9.63
N LYS A 163 -1.04 13.88 -8.81
CA LYS A 163 -0.11 12.83 -9.26
C LYS A 163 -0.54 11.49 -8.67
N ASN A 164 -1.23 10.68 -9.46
CA ASN A 164 -1.44 9.27 -9.12
C ASN A 164 -0.08 8.64 -8.83
N ILE A 165 0.09 8.05 -7.63
CA ILE A 165 1.30 7.31 -7.24
C ILE A 165 1.61 6.18 -8.25
N GLU A 166 0.62 5.71 -9.00
CA GLU A 166 0.78 4.78 -10.12
C GLU A 166 1.70 5.30 -11.25
N THR A 167 1.83 6.62 -11.40
CA THR A 167 2.70 7.23 -12.42
C THR A 167 4.17 7.33 -12.00
N TYR A 168 4.49 7.26 -10.72
CA TYR A 168 5.89 7.30 -10.25
C TYR A 168 6.69 6.03 -10.56
N GLY A 169 6.02 4.90 -10.85
CA GLY A 169 6.68 3.65 -11.23
C GLY A 169 6.95 3.47 -12.72
N MET A 170 6.30 4.27 -13.60
CA MET A 170 6.36 4.03 -15.06
C MET A 170 7.21 5.02 -15.86
N ASN A 171 7.59 6.16 -15.31
CA ASN A 171 8.29 7.21 -16.07
C ASN A 171 9.82 7.28 -15.82
N SER A 172 10.42 6.31 -15.17
CA SER A 172 11.87 6.29 -14.95
C SER A 172 12.62 5.17 -15.66
N ILE A 173 12.02 4.62 -16.73
CA ILE A 173 12.74 3.71 -17.66
C ILE A 173 12.53 4.24 -19.08
N ASN A 174 13.35 5.20 -19.46
CA ASN A 174 13.79 5.47 -20.83
C ASN A 174 15.23 5.91 -20.77
#